data_1b7793e4c1b5171e49997f47358a3551
#
_entry.id   1b7793e4c1b5171e49997f47358a3551
#
_cell.length_a   1.000
_cell.length_b   1.000
_cell.length_c   1.000
_cell.angle_alpha   90.00
_cell.angle_beta   90.00
_cell.angle_gamma   90.00
#
_symmetry.space_group_name_H-M   'P 1'
#
loop_
_entity.id
_entity.type
_entity.pdbx_description
1 polymer ?
#
loop_
_entity_poly.entity_id
_entity_poly.type
_entity_poly.pdbx_seq_one_letter_code
_entity_poly.pdbx_strand_id
1 'polypeptide(L)'
;MAKIDIKINGKGYSETIDDNILLVDFLREKVGLTGTHVGCDTSQCGACVVHINGDSVKSCTTLAMQVNGKDITTIEGLSDGDNLHPIQKAFQNNHALQCGFCTPGLVMSAVDLLQKNKNPSEDEIREWFEGHICRCTGYKNIIKAVQEAIA
;
A
#
# COMPACT_ATOMS: atom_id res chain seq x y z
N MET A 1 17.85 -7.49 19.59
CA MET A 1 16.96 -8.38 18.77
C MET A 1 15.62 -8.54 19.48
N ALA A 2 14.53 -8.32 18.78
CA ALA A 2 13.16 -8.45 19.29
C ALA A 2 12.46 -9.63 18.64
N LYS A 3 11.63 -10.35 19.42
CA LYS A 3 10.69 -11.32 18.86
C LYS A 3 9.42 -10.59 18.49
N ILE A 4 8.94 -10.82 17.26
CA ILE A 4 7.68 -10.29 16.78
C ILE A 4 6.75 -11.42 16.35
N ASP A 5 5.47 -11.24 16.64
CA ASP A 5 4.39 -12.09 16.20
C ASP A 5 3.40 -11.20 15.43
N ILE A 6 3.34 -11.34 14.12
CA ILE A 6 2.49 -10.51 13.26
C ILE A 6 1.74 -11.37 12.26
N LYS A 7 0.62 -10.85 11.78
CA LYS A 7 -0.14 -11.47 10.70
C LYS A 7 0.03 -10.65 9.43
N ILE A 8 0.41 -11.29 8.32
CA ILE A 8 0.62 -10.64 7.04
C ILE A 8 -0.21 -11.36 5.99
N ASN A 9 -1.12 -10.66 5.34
CA ASN A 9 -2.03 -11.20 4.33
C ASN A 9 -2.72 -12.49 4.81
N GLY A 10 -3.18 -12.49 6.06
CA GLY A 10 -3.87 -13.62 6.67
C GLY A 10 -2.97 -14.72 7.23
N LYS A 11 -1.65 -14.68 7.00
CA LYS A 11 -0.68 -15.67 7.47
C LYS A 11 0.10 -15.15 8.68
N GLY A 12 0.21 -15.97 9.72
CA GLY A 12 1.01 -15.65 10.92
C GLY A 12 2.51 -15.82 10.67
N TYR A 13 3.29 -14.88 11.18
CA TYR A 13 4.76 -14.90 11.21
C TYR A 13 5.25 -14.67 12.63
N SER A 14 6.16 -15.53 13.10
CA SER A 14 6.81 -15.40 14.40
C SER A 14 8.32 -15.46 14.16
N GLU A 15 8.98 -14.31 14.29
CA GLU A 15 10.37 -14.14 13.91
C GLU A 15 11.14 -13.36 14.99
N THR A 16 12.44 -13.63 15.08
CA THR A 16 13.38 -12.80 15.84
C THR A 16 14.11 -11.89 14.85
N ILE A 17 13.97 -10.59 15.06
CA ILE A 17 14.44 -9.55 14.13
C ILE A 17 15.38 -8.57 14.84
N ASP A 18 16.17 -7.86 14.07
CA ASP A 18 16.92 -6.72 14.56
C ASP A 18 15.97 -5.59 14.96
N ASP A 19 16.26 -4.91 16.07
CA ASP A 19 15.38 -3.91 16.66
C ASP A 19 15.14 -2.69 15.74
N ASN A 20 16.06 -2.45 14.82
CA ASN A 20 16.05 -1.30 13.89
C ASN A 20 15.57 -1.65 12.47
N ILE A 21 15.13 -2.88 12.20
CA ILE A 21 14.65 -3.23 10.85
C ILE A 21 13.36 -2.48 10.52
N LEU A 22 13.32 -1.87 9.35
CA LEU A 22 12.12 -1.21 8.85
C LEU A 22 11.08 -2.24 8.41
N LEU A 23 9.81 -1.91 8.53
CA LEU A 23 8.73 -2.80 8.11
C LEU A 23 8.84 -3.15 6.63
N VAL A 24 9.18 -2.19 5.77
CA VAL A 24 9.35 -2.45 4.33
C VAL A 24 10.47 -3.46 4.06
N ASP A 25 11.60 -3.36 4.77
CA ASP A 25 12.72 -4.29 4.60
C ASP A 25 12.36 -5.68 5.13
N PHE A 26 11.66 -5.75 6.25
CA PHE A 26 11.13 -7.01 6.77
C PHE A 26 10.21 -7.69 5.76
N LEU A 27 9.25 -6.96 5.19
CA LEU A 27 8.33 -7.49 4.18
C LEU A 27 9.05 -8.00 2.94
N ARG A 28 10.01 -7.23 2.42
CA ARG A 28 10.71 -7.54 1.18
C ARG A 28 11.79 -8.61 1.35
N GLU A 29 12.62 -8.47 2.39
CA GLU A 29 13.86 -9.29 2.54
C GLU A 29 13.64 -10.55 3.38
N LYS A 30 12.78 -10.49 4.39
CA LYS A 30 12.52 -11.62 5.29
C LYS A 30 11.29 -12.43 4.88
N VAL A 31 10.20 -11.76 4.55
CA VAL A 31 8.95 -12.43 4.14
C VAL A 31 8.93 -12.75 2.64
N GLY A 32 9.68 -12.01 1.82
CA GLY A 32 9.75 -12.18 0.37
C GLY A 32 8.58 -11.54 -0.39
N LEU A 33 7.83 -10.64 0.25
CA LEU A 33 6.75 -9.88 -0.38
C LEU A 33 7.31 -8.61 -1.01
N THR A 34 7.67 -8.68 -2.28
CA THR A 34 8.37 -7.60 -3.02
C THR A 34 7.46 -6.61 -3.71
N GLY A 35 6.14 -6.78 -3.63
CA GLY A 35 5.16 -5.87 -4.23
C GLY A 35 5.12 -4.48 -3.59
N THR A 36 5.52 -4.35 -2.34
CA THR A 36 5.72 -3.05 -1.68
C THR A 36 7.06 -2.47 -2.11
N HIS A 37 7.07 -1.27 -2.70
CA HIS A 37 8.26 -0.66 -3.29
C HIS A 37 8.87 0.42 -2.39
N VAL A 38 10.16 0.72 -2.63
CA VAL A 38 10.88 1.84 -2.00
C VAL A 38 11.34 2.80 -3.10
N GLY A 39 10.73 3.97 -3.18
CA GLY A 39 11.03 4.98 -4.20
C GLY A 39 11.76 6.21 -3.68
N CYS A 40 11.96 6.33 -2.37
CA CYS A 40 12.68 7.44 -1.73
C CYS A 40 13.26 7.02 -0.39
N ASP A 41 14.07 7.92 0.21
CA ASP A 41 14.60 7.83 1.57
C ASP A 41 14.06 8.94 2.48
N THR A 42 13.05 9.68 2.01
CA THR A 42 12.54 10.91 2.65
C THR A 42 11.08 10.82 3.09
N SER A 43 10.47 9.64 3.06
CA SER A 43 9.05 9.36 3.38
C SER A 43 8.03 10.11 2.53
N GLN A 44 8.39 10.59 1.34
CA GLN A 44 7.52 11.44 0.52
C GLN A 44 6.78 10.66 -0.57
N CYS A 45 7.41 9.64 -1.18
CA CYS A 45 6.91 9.07 -2.43
C CYS A 45 5.66 8.20 -2.31
N GLY A 46 5.37 7.61 -1.16
CA GLY A 46 4.20 6.77 -0.93
C GLY A 46 4.23 5.37 -1.56
N ALA A 47 5.29 5.00 -2.30
CA ALA A 47 5.41 3.68 -2.94
C ALA A 47 5.43 2.51 -1.95
N CYS A 48 5.76 2.78 -0.69
CA CYS A 48 5.88 1.80 0.39
C CYS A 48 4.60 1.63 1.23
N VAL A 49 3.50 2.26 0.85
CA VAL A 49 2.25 2.21 1.64
C VAL A 49 1.71 0.78 1.72
N VAL A 50 1.44 0.36 2.95
CA VAL A 50 0.76 -0.88 3.32
C VAL A 50 -0.39 -0.56 4.27
N HIS A 51 -1.25 -1.53 4.57
CA HIS A 51 -2.23 -1.36 5.66
C HIS A 51 -1.71 -1.99 6.95
N ILE A 52 -1.90 -1.30 8.06
CA ILE A 52 -1.72 -1.81 9.43
C ILE A 52 -3.07 -1.72 10.12
N ASN A 53 -3.69 -2.86 10.42
CA ASN A 53 -5.05 -2.94 10.95
C ASN A 53 -6.08 -2.16 10.09
N GLY A 54 -5.88 -2.12 8.78
CA GLY A 54 -6.77 -1.46 7.82
C GLY A 54 -6.41 -0.02 7.46
N ASP A 55 -5.53 0.64 8.20
CA ASP A 55 -5.09 2.02 7.92
C ASP A 55 -3.84 2.05 7.04
N SER A 56 -3.79 2.97 6.07
CA SER A 56 -2.61 3.19 5.24
C SER A 56 -1.44 3.77 6.02
N VAL A 57 -0.30 3.13 5.94
CA VAL A 57 0.93 3.54 6.63
C VAL A 57 2.13 3.40 5.69
N LYS A 58 3.06 4.34 5.76
CA LYS A 58 4.34 4.26 5.04
C LYS A 58 5.27 3.29 5.77
N SER A 59 5.48 2.11 5.21
CA SER A 59 6.30 1.05 5.83
C SER A 59 7.79 1.39 5.92
N CYS A 60 8.26 2.36 5.14
CA CYS A 60 9.65 2.83 5.17
C CYS A 60 9.98 3.73 6.39
N THR A 61 8.97 4.13 7.16
CA THR A 61 9.13 4.94 8.39
C THR A 61 8.62 4.23 9.64
N THR A 62 8.28 2.96 9.51
CA THR A 62 7.75 2.13 10.59
C THR A 62 8.75 1.02 10.89
N LEU A 63 9.16 0.86 12.14
CA LEU A 63 9.97 -0.28 12.56
C LEU A 63 9.09 -1.53 12.64
N ALA A 64 9.63 -2.67 12.20
CA ALA A 64 8.87 -3.93 12.23
C ALA A 64 8.44 -4.31 13.65
N MET A 65 9.23 -4.00 14.67
CA MET A 65 8.87 -4.22 16.07
C MET A 65 7.64 -3.42 16.54
N GLN A 66 7.34 -2.26 15.93
CA GLN A 66 6.19 -1.42 16.30
C GLN A 66 4.85 -2.01 15.87
N VAL A 67 4.88 -2.98 14.95
CA VAL A 67 3.69 -3.65 14.45
C VAL A 67 3.48 -5.05 15.04
N ASN A 68 4.20 -5.36 16.12
CA ASN A 68 3.99 -6.61 16.85
C ASN A 68 2.52 -6.78 17.27
N GLY A 69 1.95 -7.94 17.03
CA GLY A 69 0.55 -8.26 17.33
C GLY A 69 -0.47 -7.66 16.34
N LYS A 70 -0.04 -6.98 15.27
CA LYS A 70 -0.93 -6.34 14.30
C LYS A 70 -1.14 -7.17 13.04
N ASP A 71 -2.20 -6.81 12.30
CA ASP A 71 -2.55 -7.38 10.99
C ASP A 71 -2.05 -6.43 9.88
N ILE A 72 -1.19 -6.95 9.03
CA ILE A 72 -0.57 -6.21 7.92
C ILE A 72 -1.17 -6.72 6.61
N THR A 73 -1.61 -5.81 5.76
CA THR A 73 -2.02 -6.13 4.39
C THR A 73 -1.11 -5.40 3.42
N THR A 74 -0.48 -6.15 2.52
CA THR A 74 0.29 -5.63 1.39
C THR A 74 -0.51 -5.74 0.10
N ILE A 75 0.02 -5.19 -1.00
CA ILE A 75 -0.62 -5.28 -2.32
C ILE A 75 -0.91 -6.73 -2.73
N GLU A 76 -0.05 -7.66 -2.36
CA GLU A 76 -0.22 -9.09 -2.65
C GLU A 76 -1.43 -9.71 -1.93
N GLY A 77 -1.90 -9.08 -0.87
CA GLY A 77 -3.06 -9.53 -0.09
C GLY A 77 -4.40 -8.95 -0.53
N LEU A 78 -4.44 -8.08 -1.54
CA LEU A 78 -5.70 -7.47 -2.01
C LEU A 78 -6.48 -8.35 -2.98
N SER A 79 -5.80 -9.04 -3.88
CA SER A 79 -6.44 -9.95 -4.83
C SER A 79 -6.68 -11.32 -4.20
N ASP A 80 -7.74 -11.99 -4.64
CA ASP A 80 -8.02 -13.39 -4.32
C ASP A 80 -7.74 -14.24 -5.57
N GLY A 81 -6.54 -14.79 -5.65
CA GLY A 81 -6.06 -15.48 -6.85
C GLY A 81 -6.10 -14.57 -8.07
N ASP A 82 -6.82 -14.99 -9.12
CA ASP A 82 -6.98 -14.22 -10.35
C ASP A 82 -8.05 -13.11 -10.25
N ASN A 83 -8.76 -13.03 -9.12
CA ASN A 83 -9.79 -12.01 -8.89
C ASN A 83 -9.17 -10.74 -8.34
N LEU A 84 -8.98 -9.76 -9.19
CA LEU A 84 -8.49 -8.45 -8.80
C LEU A 84 -9.49 -7.72 -7.88
N HIS A 85 -8.96 -7.01 -6.89
CA HIS A 85 -9.74 -6.07 -6.10
C HIS A 85 -10.36 -5.00 -7.03
N PRO A 86 -11.58 -4.49 -6.76
CA PRO A 86 -12.25 -3.49 -7.62
C PRO A 86 -11.36 -2.29 -7.99
N ILE A 87 -10.58 -1.78 -7.05
CA ILE A 87 -9.65 -0.68 -7.33
C ILE A 87 -8.53 -1.07 -8.29
N GLN A 88 -7.98 -2.29 -8.18
CA GLN A 88 -6.97 -2.79 -9.12
C GLN A 88 -7.55 -2.91 -10.52
N LYS A 89 -8.77 -3.40 -10.64
CA LYS A 89 -9.49 -3.50 -11.91
C LYS A 89 -9.76 -2.12 -12.52
N ALA A 90 -10.17 -1.15 -11.71
CA ALA A 90 -10.35 0.23 -12.13
C ALA A 90 -9.05 0.88 -12.61
N PHE A 91 -7.92 0.62 -11.94
CA PHE A 91 -6.60 1.06 -12.40
C PHE A 91 -6.24 0.46 -13.77
N GLN A 92 -6.52 -0.82 -13.98
CA GLN A 92 -6.31 -1.48 -15.26
C GLN A 92 -7.20 -0.88 -16.36
N ASN A 93 -8.49 -0.73 -16.12
CA ASN A 93 -9.46 -0.21 -17.09
C ASN A 93 -9.15 1.22 -17.52
N ASN A 94 -8.66 2.06 -16.63
CA ASN A 94 -8.37 3.48 -16.87
C ASN A 94 -6.92 3.75 -17.28
N HIS A 95 -6.10 2.71 -17.50
CA HIS A 95 -4.67 2.89 -17.76
C HIS A 95 -3.99 3.78 -16.71
N ALA A 96 -4.33 3.58 -15.45
CA ALA A 96 -3.86 4.38 -14.32
C ALA A 96 -2.43 4.05 -13.88
N LEU A 97 -1.71 3.28 -14.67
CA LEU A 97 -0.30 2.93 -14.45
C LEU A 97 0.44 2.87 -15.79
N GLN A 98 1.74 3.13 -15.73
CA GLN A 98 2.67 2.95 -16.84
C GLN A 98 3.82 2.04 -16.40
N CYS A 99 4.86 2.58 -15.72
CA CYS A 99 5.93 1.74 -15.19
C CYS A 99 5.47 0.82 -14.03
N GLY A 100 4.41 1.18 -13.33
CA GLY A 100 3.82 0.40 -12.24
C GLY A 100 4.53 0.56 -10.89
N PHE A 101 5.58 1.37 -10.78
CA PHE A 101 6.36 1.46 -9.54
C PHE A 101 5.60 2.13 -8.39
N CYS A 102 4.84 3.19 -8.65
CA CYS A 102 4.00 3.87 -7.66
C CYS A 102 2.69 3.15 -7.38
N THR A 103 2.30 2.21 -8.24
CA THR A 103 0.95 1.62 -8.27
C THR A 103 0.57 0.88 -6.99
N PRO A 104 1.42 0.02 -6.39
CA PRO A 104 1.05 -0.66 -5.15
C PRO A 104 0.69 0.30 -4.02
N GLY A 105 1.49 1.33 -3.81
CA GLY A 105 1.24 2.34 -2.78
C GLY A 105 -0.05 3.13 -3.04
N LEU A 106 -0.27 3.56 -4.27
CA LEU A 106 -1.50 4.28 -4.67
C LEU A 106 -2.75 3.41 -4.50
N VAL A 107 -2.69 2.14 -4.91
CA VAL A 107 -3.81 1.21 -4.77
C VAL A 107 -4.14 0.98 -3.29
N MET A 108 -3.14 0.72 -2.44
CA MET A 108 -3.35 0.54 -1.00
C MET A 108 -3.95 1.79 -0.37
N SER A 109 -3.47 2.96 -0.73
CA SER A 109 -3.99 4.25 -0.24
C SER A 109 -5.42 4.52 -0.73
N ALA A 110 -5.74 4.18 -1.98
CA ALA A 110 -7.09 4.32 -2.52
C ALA A 110 -8.12 3.41 -1.82
N VAL A 111 -7.73 2.19 -1.48
CA VAL A 111 -8.58 1.27 -0.71
C VAL A 111 -8.93 1.88 0.65
N ASP A 112 -7.96 2.44 1.36
CA ASP A 112 -8.19 3.11 2.65
C ASP A 112 -9.10 4.34 2.50
N LEU A 113 -8.86 5.18 1.48
CA LEU A 113 -9.73 6.32 1.18
C LEU A 113 -11.20 5.88 1.02
N LEU A 114 -11.45 4.88 0.17
CA LEU A 114 -12.80 4.40 -0.11
C LEU A 114 -13.46 3.65 1.06
N GLN A 115 -12.68 3.16 2.00
CA GLN A 115 -13.21 2.63 3.27
C GLN A 115 -13.70 3.76 4.19
N LYS A 116 -12.97 4.86 4.25
CA LYS A 116 -13.25 6.01 5.10
C LYS A 116 -14.29 6.97 4.51
N ASN A 117 -14.24 7.17 3.19
CA ASN A 117 -15.17 8.00 2.44
C ASN A 117 -15.68 7.23 1.22
N LYS A 118 -16.95 6.84 1.22
CA LYS A 118 -17.54 6.01 0.15
C LYS A 118 -17.77 6.77 -1.16
N ASN A 119 -17.75 8.09 -1.14
CA ASN A 119 -18.00 8.91 -2.32
C ASN A 119 -17.15 10.21 -2.29
N PRO A 120 -15.82 10.08 -2.34
CA PRO A 120 -14.94 11.25 -2.32
C PRO A 120 -15.09 12.05 -3.61
N SER A 121 -15.08 13.37 -3.46
CA SER A 121 -14.98 14.30 -4.59
C SER A 121 -13.60 14.20 -5.26
N GLU A 122 -13.47 14.74 -6.47
CA GLU A 122 -12.18 14.77 -7.16
C GLU A 122 -11.11 15.52 -6.34
N ASP A 123 -11.47 16.61 -5.69
CA ASP A 123 -10.54 17.39 -4.87
C ASP A 123 -10.10 16.61 -3.63
N GLU A 124 -11.00 15.89 -2.98
CA GLU A 124 -10.65 15.00 -1.85
C GLU A 124 -9.72 13.86 -2.27
N ILE A 125 -9.92 13.31 -3.47
CA ILE A 125 -9.02 12.29 -4.03
C ILE A 125 -7.62 12.89 -4.28
N ARG A 126 -7.55 14.11 -4.84
CA ARG A 126 -6.29 14.82 -5.07
C ARG A 126 -5.54 15.09 -3.77
N GLU A 127 -6.23 15.62 -2.78
CA GLU A 127 -5.68 15.89 -1.45
C GLU A 127 -5.18 14.62 -0.78
N TRP A 128 -5.95 13.53 -0.87
CA TRP A 128 -5.54 12.23 -0.33
C TRP A 128 -4.24 11.70 -0.94
N PHE A 129 -4.01 11.97 -2.22
CA PHE A 129 -2.81 11.53 -2.94
C PHE A 129 -1.63 12.49 -2.88
N GLU A 130 -1.68 13.57 -2.12
CA GLU A 130 -0.54 14.48 -1.95
C GLU A 130 0.72 13.79 -1.40
N GLY A 131 0.56 12.72 -0.64
CA GLY A 131 1.65 11.87 -0.15
C GLY A 131 2.12 10.78 -1.12
N HIS A 132 1.74 10.85 -2.41
CA HIS A 132 2.09 9.86 -3.43
C HIS A 132 2.67 10.52 -4.66
N ILE A 133 3.84 10.02 -5.13
CA ILE A 133 4.53 10.55 -6.30
C ILE A 133 4.47 9.54 -7.43
N CYS A 134 3.94 9.97 -8.58
CA CYS A 134 3.97 9.25 -9.84
C CYS A 134 4.66 10.10 -10.91
N ARG A 135 5.73 9.58 -11.50
CA ARG A 135 6.49 10.28 -12.55
C ARG A 135 5.88 10.14 -13.94
N CYS A 136 5.03 9.13 -14.16
CA CYS A 136 4.60 8.71 -15.49
C CYS A 136 3.25 9.26 -15.90
N THR A 137 2.23 9.19 -15.02
CA THR A 137 0.80 9.27 -15.40
C THR A 137 0.22 10.67 -15.42
N GLY A 138 0.82 11.64 -14.72
CA GLY A 138 0.22 12.96 -14.49
C GLY A 138 -1.07 12.91 -13.63
N TYR A 139 -1.32 11.79 -12.94
CA TYR A 139 -2.43 11.55 -11.97
C TYR A 139 -3.85 11.51 -12.55
N LYS A 140 -4.12 12.05 -13.72
CA LYS A 140 -5.47 12.14 -14.28
C LYS A 140 -6.19 10.78 -14.35
N ASN A 141 -5.51 9.77 -14.88
CA ASN A 141 -6.08 8.43 -15.00
C ASN A 141 -6.18 7.72 -13.64
N ILE A 142 -5.28 8.02 -12.70
CA ILE A 142 -5.36 7.52 -11.32
C ILE A 142 -6.64 8.03 -10.64
N ILE A 143 -6.92 9.31 -10.76
CA ILE A 143 -8.13 9.92 -10.20
C ILE A 143 -9.38 9.30 -10.83
N LYS A 144 -9.40 9.14 -12.17
CA LYS A 144 -10.51 8.46 -12.86
C LYS A 144 -10.71 7.03 -12.37
N ALA A 145 -9.64 6.29 -12.13
CA ALA A 145 -9.73 4.93 -11.62
C ALA A 145 -10.38 4.88 -10.22
N VAL A 146 -10.04 5.80 -9.34
CA VAL A 146 -10.69 5.91 -8.03
C VAL A 146 -12.17 6.25 -8.18
N GLN A 147 -12.51 7.19 -9.06
CA GLN A 147 -13.91 7.56 -9.34
C GLN A 147 -14.71 6.39 -9.92
N GLU A 148 -14.12 5.58 -10.82
CA GLU A 148 -14.77 4.36 -11.34
C GLU A 148 -15.02 3.33 -10.23
N ALA A 149 -14.09 3.19 -9.30
CA ALA A 149 -14.20 2.22 -8.21
C ALA A 149 -15.28 2.60 -7.15
N ILE A 150 -15.78 3.84 -7.16
CA ILE A 150 -16.89 4.30 -6.32
C ILE A 150 -18.23 3.72 -6.85
N ALA A 151 -18.35 3.59 -8.13
CA ALA A 151 -19.54 3.03 -8.78
C ALA A 151 -19.56 1.50 -8.63
#